data_78e6cc4814d13f26b0feffea0dea62b4
#
_entry.id   78e6cc4814d13f26b0feffea0dea62b4
#
_cell.length_a   1.000
_cell.length_b   1.000
_cell.length_c   1.000
_cell.angle_alpha   90.00
_cell.angle_beta   90.00
_cell.angle_gamma   90.00
#
_symmetry.space_group_name_H-M   'P 1'
#
loop_
_entity.id
_entity.type
_entity.pdbx_description
1 polymer ?
#
loop_
_entity_poly.entity_id
_entity_poly.type
_entity_poly.pdbx_seq_one_letter_code
_entity_poly.pdbx_strand_id
1 'polypeptide(L)'
;VLSSVKQHLVLENLASKYGVTLTAEQEAAMAESDQSYIDQYGSEEAFEAEIAKLGMRRETYDRVTRSNYLYQNLYQLYNTEGSALYASDEDLAVYAAEQNYITADHILLSTKDLTTGEALTDEQKAEKKALAEELVEKLNSYTGDDIASYFAELADQYSEDPGRESHPTGYTFTTGSMVQEFEDAAYALSEGEVSEVVE
;
A
#
# COMPACT_ATOMS: atom_id res chain seq x y z
N VAL A 1 15.79 17.60 -8.12
CA VAL A 1 16.03 17.78 -9.58
C VAL A 1 16.68 16.51 -10.19
N LEU A 2 17.87 16.09 -9.72
CA LEU A 2 18.57 14.93 -10.31
C LEU A 2 17.79 13.61 -10.17
N SER A 3 17.11 13.40 -9.05
CA SER A 3 16.26 12.24 -8.80
C SER A 3 15.09 12.17 -9.80
N SER A 4 14.41 13.28 -10.03
CA SER A 4 13.28 13.36 -10.97
C SER A 4 13.73 13.08 -12.42
N VAL A 5 14.86 13.63 -12.84
CA VAL A 5 15.42 13.35 -14.17
C VAL A 5 15.72 11.86 -14.33
N LYS A 6 16.30 11.22 -13.32
CA LYS A 6 16.57 9.77 -13.36
C LYS A 6 15.27 8.96 -13.47
N GLN A 7 14.22 9.34 -12.74
CA GLN A 7 12.92 8.66 -12.82
C GLN A 7 12.34 8.71 -14.24
N HIS A 8 12.33 9.88 -14.90
CA HIS A 8 11.83 10.01 -16.27
C HIS A 8 12.64 9.16 -17.25
N LEU A 9 13.97 9.15 -17.13
CA LEU A 9 14.84 8.31 -17.98
C LEU A 9 14.58 6.82 -17.78
N VAL A 10 14.35 6.38 -16.55
CA VAL A 10 13.99 4.98 -16.25
C VAL A 10 12.65 4.63 -16.88
N LEU A 11 11.64 5.49 -16.75
CA LEU A 11 10.32 5.27 -17.36
C LEU A 11 10.39 5.16 -18.87
N GLU A 12 11.13 6.06 -19.54
CA GLU A 12 11.32 6.02 -21.00
C GLU A 12 12.03 4.74 -21.45
N ASN A 13 13.07 4.32 -20.72
CA ASN A 13 13.78 3.09 -21.01
C ASN A 13 12.90 1.85 -20.82
N LEU A 14 12.08 1.80 -19.75
CA LEU A 14 11.13 0.72 -19.52
C LEU A 14 10.06 0.70 -20.60
N ALA A 15 9.47 1.86 -20.92
CA ALA A 15 8.48 1.97 -21.99
C ALA A 15 9.04 1.46 -23.32
N SER A 16 10.25 1.87 -23.68
CA SER A 16 10.93 1.39 -24.89
C SER A 16 11.17 -0.11 -24.85
N LYS A 17 11.65 -0.65 -23.73
CA LYS A 17 11.91 -2.09 -23.55
C LYS A 17 10.67 -2.95 -23.76
N TYR A 18 9.52 -2.48 -23.28
CA TYR A 18 8.25 -3.23 -23.34
C TYR A 18 7.33 -2.79 -24.48
N GLY A 19 7.80 -1.91 -25.37
CA GLY A 19 7.04 -1.43 -26.53
C GLY A 19 5.83 -0.56 -26.13
N VAL A 20 5.89 0.07 -24.95
CA VAL A 20 4.82 0.96 -24.45
C VAL A 20 4.96 2.33 -25.08
N THR A 21 3.89 2.80 -25.69
CA THR A 21 3.77 4.14 -26.28
C THR A 21 2.51 4.82 -25.78
N LEU A 22 2.35 6.10 -26.05
CA LEU A 22 1.08 6.78 -25.84
C LEU A 22 0.05 6.27 -26.86
N THR A 23 -1.19 6.20 -26.44
CA THR A 23 -2.31 5.95 -27.35
C THR A 23 -2.62 7.20 -28.18
N ALA A 24 -3.34 7.03 -29.30
CA ALA A 24 -3.79 8.17 -30.09
C ALA A 24 -4.67 9.15 -29.29
N GLU A 25 -5.46 8.64 -28.34
CA GLU A 25 -6.28 9.46 -27.45
C GLU A 25 -5.41 10.27 -26.47
N GLN A 26 -4.35 9.68 -25.94
CA GLN A 26 -3.43 10.38 -25.04
C GLN A 26 -2.61 11.43 -25.78
N GLU A 27 -2.19 11.18 -27.02
CA GLU A 27 -1.51 12.17 -27.86
C GLU A 27 -2.46 13.34 -28.19
N ALA A 28 -3.74 13.05 -28.47
CA ALA A 28 -4.76 14.09 -28.70
C ALA A 28 -5.03 14.91 -27.43
N ALA A 29 -5.13 14.25 -26.28
CA ALA A 29 -5.34 14.93 -24.98
C ALA A 29 -4.17 15.84 -24.61
N MET A 30 -2.92 15.44 -24.90
CA MET A 30 -1.75 16.30 -24.74
C MET A 30 -1.84 17.54 -25.63
N ALA A 31 -2.18 17.36 -26.90
CA ALA A 31 -2.30 18.48 -27.85
C ALA A 31 -3.43 19.44 -27.44
N GLU A 32 -4.57 18.92 -26.99
CA GLU A 32 -5.70 19.73 -26.49
C GLU A 32 -5.32 20.51 -25.23
N SER A 33 -4.62 19.87 -24.30
CA SER A 33 -4.11 20.53 -23.09
C SER A 33 -3.14 21.67 -23.44
N ASP A 34 -2.22 21.43 -24.35
CA ASP A 34 -1.29 22.46 -24.81
C ASP A 34 -2.03 23.65 -25.46
N GLN A 35 -2.98 23.38 -26.35
CA GLN A 35 -3.77 24.42 -26.96
C GLN A 35 -4.57 25.23 -25.92
N SER A 36 -5.12 24.56 -24.92
CA SER A 36 -5.85 25.22 -23.82
C SER A 36 -4.95 26.18 -23.04
N TYR A 37 -3.70 25.79 -22.77
CA TYR A 37 -2.74 26.69 -22.12
C TYR A 37 -2.30 27.85 -23.04
N ILE A 38 -2.06 27.60 -24.33
CA ILE A 38 -1.75 28.64 -25.30
C ILE A 38 -2.90 29.68 -25.37
N ASP A 39 -4.15 29.22 -25.41
CA ASP A 39 -5.33 30.10 -25.42
C ASP A 39 -5.44 30.88 -24.10
N GLN A 40 -5.17 30.23 -22.95
CA GLN A 40 -5.21 30.88 -21.65
C GLN A 40 -4.15 31.97 -21.50
N TYR A 41 -2.95 31.76 -22.02
CA TYR A 41 -1.84 32.74 -21.92
C TYR A 41 -1.77 33.68 -23.11
N GLY A 42 -2.56 33.43 -24.15
CA GLY A 42 -2.73 34.29 -25.31
C GLY A 42 -1.78 34.04 -26.47
N SER A 43 -0.67 33.30 -26.25
CA SER A 43 0.22 32.85 -27.32
C SER A 43 1.14 31.72 -26.83
N GLU A 44 1.76 31.02 -27.78
CA GLU A 44 2.76 29.98 -27.49
C GLU A 44 3.97 30.56 -26.75
N GLU A 45 4.47 31.75 -27.16
CA GLU A 45 5.61 32.41 -26.49
C GLU A 45 5.27 32.79 -25.04
N ALA A 46 4.03 33.19 -24.77
CA ALA A 46 3.58 33.51 -23.41
C ALA A 46 3.49 32.23 -22.55
N PHE A 47 2.99 31.15 -23.09
CA PHE A 47 3.00 29.85 -22.42
C PHE A 47 4.42 29.34 -22.14
N GLU A 48 5.33 29.42 -23.11
CA GLU A 48 6.74 29.07 -22.89
C GLU A 48 7.41 29.94 -21.83
N ALA A 49 7.06 31.22 -21.76
CA ALA A 49 7.54 32.10 -20.71
C ALA A 49 7.07 31.67 -19.30
N GLU A 50 5.85 31.14 -19.18
CA GLU A 50 5.35 30.57 -17.91
C GLU A 50 6.11 29.30 -17.54
N ILE A 51 6.35 28.40 -18.50
CA ILE A 51 7.17 27.20 -18.31
C ILE A 51 8.60 27.57 -17.83
N ALA A 52 9.17 28.61 -18.44
CA ALA A 52 10.51 29.10 -18.10
C ALA A 52 10.59 29.62 -16.65
N LYS A 53 9.52 30.17 -16.07
CA LYS A 53 9.45 30.56 -14.64
C LYS A 53 9.59 29.36 -13.69
N LEU A 54 9.21 28.18 -14.14
CA LEU A 54 9.39 26.91 -13.43
C LEU A 54 10.82 26.32 -13.58
N GLY A 55 11.70 27.03 -14.29
CA GLY A 55 13.06 26.59 -14.57
C GLY A 55 13.14 25.49 -15.65
N MET A 56 12.10 25.33 -16.47
CA MET A 56 12.02 24.33 -17.51
C MET A 56 12.02 24.96 -18.91
N ARG A 57 12.48 24.19 -19.90
CA ARG A 57 12.26 24.49 -21.33
C ARG A 57 11.03 23.75 -21.82
N ARG A 58 10.39 24.21 -22.88
CA ARG A 58 9.24 23.60 -23.51
C ARG A 58 9.45 22.10 -23.76
N GLU A 59 10.55 21.74 -24.39
CA GLU A 59 10.93 20.35 -24.64
C GLU A 59 10.95 19.48 -23.36
N THR A 60 11.43 20.05 -22.24
CA THR A 60 11.46 19.36 -20.95
C THR A 60 10.05 19.18 -20.38
N TYR A 61 9.19 20.19 -20.52
CA TYR A 61 7.81 20.13 -20.11
C TYR A 61 7.04 19.03 -20.87
N ASP A 62 7.14 19.02 -22.19
CA ASP A 62 6.51 18.01 -23.05
C ASP A 62 6.97 16.60 -22.71
N ARG A 63 8.27 16.44 -22.46
CA ARG A 63 8.85 15.15 -22.06
C ARG A 63 8.33 14.68 -20.69
N VAL A 64 8.19 15.57 -19.72
CA VAL A 64 7.62 15.25 -18.40
C VAL A 64 6.15 14.84 -18.54
N THR A 65 5.36 15.58 -19.31
CA THR A 65 3.96 15.28 -19.56
C THR A 65 3.79 13.91 -20.24
N ARG A 66 4.60 13.64 -21.28
CA ARG A 66 4.64 12.34 -21.95
C ARG A 66 5.00 11.21 -20.98
N SER A 67 5.98 11.43 -20.10
CA SER A 67 6.41 10.42 -19.12
C SER A 67 5.28 10.04 -18.14
N ASN A 68 4.38 10.95 -17.82
CA ASN A 68 3.23 10.63 -16.95
C ASN A 68 2.28 9.64 -17.63
N TYR A 69 2.02 9.79 -18.93
CA TYR A 69 1.23 8.82 -19.70
C TYR A 69 1.96 7.47 -19.83
N LEU A 70 3.25 7.49 -20.11
CA LEU A 70 4.06 6.26 -20.16
C LEU A 70 4.03 5.52 -18.83
N TYR A 71 4.09 6.25 -17.70
CA TYR A 71 3.95 5.65 -16.38
C TYR A 71 2.58 4.97 -16.21
N GLN A 72 1.49 5.64 -16.57
CA GLN A 72 0.14 5.07 -16.49
C GLN A 72 0.02 3.80 -17.35
N ASN A 73 0.55 3.83 -18.58
CA ASN A 73 0.47 2.71 -19.50
C ASN A 73 1.35 1.53 -19.01
N LEU A 74 2.54 1.79 -18.47
CA LEU A 74 3.38 0.78 -17.81
C LEU A 74 2.67 0.20 -16.58
N TYR A 75 2.06 1.06 -15.75
CA TYR A 75 1.34 0.62 -14.56
C TYR A 75 0.18 -0.32 -14.89
N GLN A 76 -0.52 -0.08 -16.02
CA GLN A 76 -1.55 -1.00 -16.50
C GLN A 76 -1.00 -2.39 -16.82
N LEU A 77 0.23 -2.50 -17.37
CA LEU A 77 0.84 -3.80 -17.64
C LEU A 77 1.15 -4.57 -16.35
N TYR A 78 1.52 -3.90 -15.25
CA TYR A 78 1.71 -4.56 -13.96
C TYR A 78 0.41 -5.10 -13.37
N ASN A 79 -0.74 -4.52 -13.73
CA ASN A 79 -2.05 -4.89 -13.20
C ASN A 79 -2.92 -5.69 -14.18
N THR A 80 -2.39 -6.02 -15.36
CA THR A 80 -3.13 -6.78 -16.38
C THR A 80 -2.61 -8.21 -16.45
N GLU A 81 -3.43 -9.15 -16.03
CA GLU A 81 -3.10 -10.58 -16.09
C GLU A 81 -2.66 -11.01 -17.49
N GLY A 82 -1.56 -11.76 -17.56
CA GLY A 82 -0.96 -12.22 -18.81
C GLY A 82 -0.14 -11.19 -19.57
N SER A 83 0.00 -9.96 -19.07
CA SER A 83 0.91 -8.97 -19.65
C SER A 83 2.38 -9.29 -19.32
N ALA A 84 3.30 -8.66 -20.05
CA ALA A 84 4.74 -8.88 -19.90
C ALA A 84 5.32 -8.42 -18.56
N LEU A 85 4.56 -7.64 -17.76
CA LEU A 85 4.98 -7.12 -16.46
C LEU A 85 4.09 -7.61 -15.31
N TYR A 86 3.09 -8.43 -15.60
CA TYR A 86 2.26 -9.03 -14.58
C TYR A 86 3.07 -10.10 -13.83
N ALA A 87 3.20 -9.94 -12.53
CA ALA A 87 3.88 -10.93 -11.71
C ALA A 87 2.98 -12.17 -11.53
N SER A 88 3.53 -13.36 -11.76
CA SER A 88 2.83 -14.60 -11.41
C SER A 88 2.73 -14.76 -9.88
N ASP A 89 1.79 -15.59 -9.43
CA ASP A 89 1.68 -15.93 -8.00
C ASP A 89 2.99 -16.53 -7.45
N GLU A 90 3.72 -17.28 -8.30
CA GLU A 90 5.03 -17.84 -7.95
C GLU A 90 6.08 -16.73 -7.78
N ASP A 91 6.14 -15.74 -8.69
CA ASP A 91 7.05 -14.60 -8.56
C ASP A 91 6.72 -13.75 -7.32
N LEU A 92 5.42 -13.56 -7.03
CA LEU A 92 4.97 -12.85 -5.83
C LEU A 92 5.32 -13.60 -4.55
N ALA A 93 5.17 -14.92 -4.53
CA ALA A 93 5.54 -15.75 -3.38
C ALA A 93 7.07 -15.71 -3.13
N VAL A 94 7.88 -15.79 -4.19
CA VAL A 94 9.35 -15.65 -4.09
C VAL A 94 9.71 -14.28 -3.56
N TYR A 95 9.13 -13.21 -4.12
CA TYR A 95 9.39 -11.84 -3.66
C TYR A 95 8.99 -11.65 -2.19
N ALA A 96 7.80 -12.15 -1.80
CA ALA A 96 7.32 -12.05 -0.43
C ALA A 96 8.28 -12.75 0.55
N ALA A 97 8.77 -13.94 0.20
CA ALA A 97 9.74 -14.67 1.00
C ALA A 97 11.10 -13.94 1.09
N GLU A 98 11.62 -13.42 -0.04
CA GLU A 98 12.88 -12.66 -0.06
C GLU A 98 12.81 -11.35 0.73
N GLN A 99 11.65 -10.71 0.76
CA GLN A 99 11.41 -9.47 1.51
C GLN A 99 10.88 -9.72 2.92
N ASN A 100 10.82 -10.98 3.34
CA ASN A 100 10.34 -11.40 4.66
C ASN A 100 8.91 -10.92 4.98
N TYR A 101 8.00 -10.97 3.97
CA TYR A 101 6.59 -10.69 4.21
C TYR A 101 5.93 -11.83 4.97
N ILE A 102 5.14 -11.47 5.97
CA ILE A 102 4.23 -12.39 6.67
C ILE A 102 2.81 -11.82 6.67
N THR A 103 1.84 -12.69 6.90
CA THR A 103 0.46 -12.28 7.18
C THR A 103 0.10 -12.72 8.59
N ALA A 104 -0.33 -11.78 9.43
CA ALA A 104 -0.80 -12.06 10.77
C ALA A 104 -2.14 -11.38 11.03
N ASP A 105 -3.06 -12.10 11.65
CA ASP A 105 -4.29 -11.56 12.18
C ASP A 105 -4.11 -11.18 13.65
N HIS A 106 -4.96 -10.30 14.20
CA HIS A 106 -4.89 -9.90 15.58
C HIS A 106 -6.25 -9.50 16.17
N ILE A 107 -6.35 -9.60 17.47
CA ILE A 107 -7.47 -9.07 18.26
C ILE A 107 -6.92 -7.87 19.03
N LEU A 108 -7.28 -6.66 18.59
CA LEU A 108 -6.88 -5.43 19.27
C LEU A 108 -7.87 -5.08 20.36
N LEU A 109 -7.37 -4.92 21.59
CA LEU A 109 -8.13 -4.34 22.70
C LEU A 109 -7.49 -3.00 23.09
N SER A 110 -8.16 -1.91 22.79
CA SER A 110 -7.60 -0.57 22.95
C SER A 110 -7.46 -0.20 24.44
N THR A 111 -6.31 0.40 24.76
CA THR A 111 -6.06 1.03 26.09
C THR A 111 -6.43 2.51 26.12
N LYS A 112 -7.06 2.99 25.04
CA LYS A 112 -7.60 4.34 24.90
C LYS A 112 -9.06 4.29 24.49
N ASP A 113 -9.84 5.26 24.92
CA ASP A 113 -11.18 5.48 24.39
C ASP A 113 -11.08 5.88 22.90
N LEU A 114 -11.71 5.09 22.02
CA LEU A 114 -11.62 5.28 20.57
C LEU A 114 -12.35 6.53 20.06
N THR A 115 -13.23 7.12 20.89
CA THR A 115 -14.00 8.33 20.55
C THR A 115 -13.26 9.59 20.98
N THR A 116 -12.74 9.60 22.22
CA THR A 116 -12.09 10.77 22.81
C THR A 116 -10.57 10.75 22.66
N GLY A 117 -9.96 9.57 22.45
CA GLY A 117 -8.52 9.36 22.43
C GLY A 117 -7.86 9.38 23.82
N GLU A 118 -8.65 9.54 24.89
CA GLU A 118 -8.13 9.57 26.25
C GLU A 118 -7.73 8.16 26.72
N ALA A 119 -6.68 8.07 27.55
CA ALA A 119 -6.26 6.81 28.13
C ALA A 119 -7.36 6.24 29.06
N LEU A 120 -7.62 4.94 28.97
CA LEU A 120 -8.49 4.24 29.91
C LEU A 120 -7.91 4.26 31.33
N THR A 121 -8.76 4.11 32.32
CA THR A 121 -8.34 3.93 33.72
C THR A 121 -7.59 2.62 33.90
N ASP A 122 -6.84 2.50 34.99
CA ASP A 122 -6.09 1.25 35.28
C ASP A 122 -7.03 0.06 35.49
N GLU A 123 -8.24 0.30 36.05
CA GLU A 123 -9.27 -0.73 36.17
C GLU A 123 -9.78 -1.21 34.81
N GLN A 124 -10.08 -0.28 33.91
CA GLN A 124 -10.53 -0.62 32.54
C GLN A 124 -9.43 -1.34 31.74
N LYS A 125 -8.17 -0.93 31.88
CA LYS A 125 -7.04 -1.64 31.26
C LYS A 125 -6.89 -3.06 31.81
N ALA A 126 -7.07 -3.25 33.13
CA ALA A 126 -7.03 -4.57 33.73
C ALA A 126 -8.17 -5.47 33.22
N GLU A 127 -9.36 -4.94 33.00
CA GLU A 127 -10.47 -5.67 32.37
C GLU A 127 -10.14 -6.06 30.93
N LYS A 128 -9.55 -5.15 30.13
CA LYS A 128 -9.12 -5.46 28.77
C LYS A 128 -8.05 -6.55 28.73
N LYS A 129 -7.08 -6.48 29.64
CA LYS A 129 -6.04 -7.50 29.78
C LYS A 129 -6.62 -8.87 30.15
N ALA A 130 -7.52 -8.91 31.13
CA ALA A 130 -8.18 -10.15 31.51
C ALA A 130 -8.99 -10.76 30.36
N LEU A 131 -9.66 -9.93 29.55
CA LEU A 131 -10.33 -10.39 28.34
C LEU A 131 -9.34 -10.95 27.32
N ALA A 132 -8.19 -10.28 27.08
CA ALA A 132 -7.16 -10.78 26.18
C ALA A 132 -6.63 -12.16 26.62
N GLU A 133 -6.36 -12.31 27.92
CA GLU A 133 -5.91 -13.59 28.51
C GLU A 133 -6.97 -14.69 28.35
N GLU A 134 -8.26 -14.37 28.56
CA GLU A 134 -9.37 -15.31 28.31
C GLU A 134 -9.46 -15.73 26.84
N LEU A 135 -9.23 -14.82 25.89
CA LEU A 135 -9.24 -15.12 24.46
C LEU A 135 -8.06 -16.03 24.08
N VAL A 136 -6.87 -15.80 24.63
CA VAL A 136 -5.72 -16.69 24.46
C VAL A 136 -6.01 -18.08 24.99
N GLU A 137 -6.63 -18.21 26.17
CA GLU A 137 -7.03 -19.51 26.74
C GLU A 137 -8.05 -20.24 25.83
N LYS A 138 -9.04 -19.50 25.28
CA LYS A 138 -10.01 -20.07 24.34
C LYS A 138 -9.34 -20.59 23.07
N LEU A 139 -8.42 -19.82 22.49
CA LEU A 139 -7.68 -20.20 21.29
C LEU A 139 -6.77 -21.41 21.56
N ASN A 140 -6.03 -21.42 22.66
CA ASN A 140 -5.15 -22.52 23.04
C ASN A 140 -5.91 -23.82 23.40
N SER A 141 -7.15 -23.71 23.85
CA SER A 141 -8.00 -24.87 24.16
C SER A 141 -8.84 -25.34 22.97
N TYR A 142 -8.79 -24.65 21.84
CA TYR A 142 -9.52 -25.05 20.64
C TYR A 142 -9.02 -26.37 20.07
N THR A 143 -9.93 -27.28 19.80
CA THR A 143 -9.60 -28.63 19.32
C THR A 143 -10.17 -28.93 17.92
N GLY A 144 -10.70 -27.90 17.26
CA GLY A 144 -11.18 -28.00 15.88
C GLY A 144 -10.01 -27.99 14.87
N ASP A 145 -10.33 -28.28 13.62
CA ASP A 145 -9.33 -28.41 12.55
C ASP A 145 -8.95 -27.07 11.91
N ASP A 146 -9.70 -25.98 12.21
CA ASP A 146 -9.54 -24.67 11.59
C ASP A 146 -9.41 -23.56 12.64
N ILE A 147 -8.20 -23.43 13.19
CA ILE A 147 -7.90 -22.37 14.19
C ILE A 147 -8.00 -20.98 13.56
N ALA A 148 -7.70 -20.81 12.27
CA ALA A 148 -7.73 -19.54 11.60
C ALA A 148 -9.16 -18.98 11.52
N SER A 149 -10.13 -19.80 11.12
CA SER A 149 -11.55 -19.41 11.12
C SER A 149 -12.06 -19.11 12.52
N TYR A 150 -11.66 -19.89 13.52
CA TYR A 150 -12.07 -19.64 14.91
C TYR A 150 -11.45 -18.35 15.46
N PHE A 151 -10.18 -18.05 15.10
CA PHE A 151 -9.53 -16.78 15.43
C PHE A 151 -10.29 -15.60 14.80
N ALA A 152 -10.65 -15.71 13.51
CA ALA A 152 -11.38 -14.68 12.81
C ALA A 152 -12.75 -14.40 13.41
N GLU A 153 -13.48 -15.43 13.86
CA GLU A 153 -14.77 -15.27 14.58
C GLU A 153 -14.59 -14.49 15.89
N LEU A 154 -13.55 -14.80 16.67
CA LEU A 154 -13.24 -14.07 17.89
C LEU A 154 -12.77 -12.63 17.59
N ALA A 155 -11.98 -12.44 16.52
CA ALA A 155 -11.56 -11.11 16.11
C ALA A 155 -12.75 -10.24 15.67
N ASP A 156 -13.70 -10.79 14.92
CA ASP A 156 -14.93 -10.09 14.52
C ASP A 156 -15.81 -9.73 15.72
N GLN A 157 -15.78 -10.54 16.79
CA GLN A 157 -16.58 -10.30 17.98
C GLN A 157 -15.94 -9.33 18.96
N TYR A 158 -14.63 -9.35 19.10
CA TYR A 158 -13.93 -8.68 20.21
C TYR A 158 -12.92 -7.62 19.78
N SER A 159 -12.42 -7.66 18.54
CA SER A 159 -11.39 -6.72 18.10
C SER A 159 -11.96 -5.31 17.98
N GLU A 160 -11.22 -4.36 18.52
CA GLU A 160 -11.49 -2.92 18.42
C GLU A 160 -10.62 -2.25 17.33
N ASP A 161 -10.01 -3.06 16.46
CA ASP A 161 -9.23 -2.53 15.34
C ASP A 161 -10.14 -1.88 14.28
N PRO A 162 -10.02 -0.56 14.03
CA PRO A 162 -10.80 0.11 13.00
C PRO A 162 -10.48 -0.38 11.57
N GLY A 163 -9.32 -1.04 11.37
CA GLY A 163 -8.90 -1.62 10.10
C GLY A 163 -9.47 -3.02 9.84
N ARG A 164 -10.10 -3.66 10.83
CA ARG A 164 -10.60 -5.04 10.74
C ARG A 164 -11.51 -5.29 9.52
N GLU A 165 -12.43 -4.36 9.24
CA GLU A 165 -13.37 -4.49 8.12
C GLU A 165 -12.65 -4.54 6.76
N SER A 166 -11.53 -3.80 6.63
CA SER A 166 -10.72 -3.76 5.40
C SER A 166 -9.71 -4.90 5.32
N HIS A 167 -9.37 -5.52 6.45
CA HIS A 167 -8.36 -6.58 6.57
C HIS A 167 -8.93 -7.79 7.33
N PRO A 168 -9.98 -8.45 6.80
CA PRO A 168 -10.70 -9.51 7.52
C PRO A 168 -9.85 -10.77 7.77
N THR A 169 -8.76 -10.94 7.06
CA THR A 169 -7.81 -12.06 7.18
C THR A 169 -6.46 -11.65 7.75
N GLY A 170 -6.39 -10.47 8.39
CA GLY A 170 -5.17 -9.92 8.95
C GLY A 170 -4.39 -9.03 7.98
N TYR A 171 -3.23 -8.59 8.44
CA TYR A 171 -2.35 -7.66 7.73
C TYR A 171 -1.15 -8.40 7.15
N THR A 172 -0.84 -8.11 5.89
CA THR A 172 0.41 -8.56 5.25
C THR A 172 1.44 -7.45 5.36
N PHE A 173 2.58 -7.72 5.97
CA PHE A 173 3.61 -6.72 6.25
C PHE A 173 5.01 -7.32 6.24
N THR A 174 6.02 -6.44 6.19
CA THR A 174 7.43 -6.78 6.33
C THR A 174 8.05 -5.96 7.46
N THR A 175 9.26 -6.30 7.86
CA THR A 175 10.00 -5.69 8.97
C THR A 175 9.99 -4.16 8.91
N GLY A 176 9.64 -3.51 10.01
CA GLY A 176 9.56 -2.06 10.15
C GLY A 176 8.25 -1.43 9.65
N SER A 177 7.25 -2.24 9.33
CA SER A 177 5.94 -1.76 8.83
C SER A 177 4.90 -1.59 9.93
N MET A 178 5.04 -2.31 11.04
CA MET A 178 4.10 -2.33 12.17
C MET A 178 4.74 -1.81 13.44
N VAL A 179 3.96 -1.68 14.53
CA VAL A 179 4.51 -1.40 15.85
C VAL A 179 5.39 -2.56 16.30
N GLN A 180 6.51 -2.24 16.96
CA GLN A 180 7.59 -3.20 17.22
C GLN A 180 7.11 -4.42 18.01
N GLU A 181 6.29 -4.22 19.04
CA GLU A 181 5.79 -5.26 19.92
C GLU A 181 4.93 -6.28 19.16
N PHE A 182 4.06 -5.80 18.25
CA PHE A 182 3.25 -6.66 17.39
C PHE A 182 4.12 -7.41 16.37
N GLU A 183 5.06 -6.70 15.76
CA GLU A 183 5.97 -7.26 14.75
C GLU A 183 6.82 -8.38 15.36
N ASP A 184 7.45 -8.12 16.51
CA ASP A 184 8.29 -9.11 17.21
C ASP A 184 7.48 -10.37 17.58
N ALA A 185 6.26 -10.20 18.08
CA ALA A 185 5.40 -11.32 18.41
C ALA A 185 4.98 -12.11 17.16
N ALA A 186 4.59 -11.44 16.09
CA ALA A 186 4.17 -12.10 14.85
C ALA A 186 5.31 -12.90 14.19
N TYR A 187 6.51 -12.33 14.13
CA TYR A 187 7.68 -13.03 13.58
C TYR A 187 8.20 -14.20 14.45
N ALA A 188 7.83 -14.24 15.72
CA ALA A 188 8.21 -15.34 16.62
C ALA A 188 7.31 -16.58 16.45
N LEU A 189 6.16 -16.45 15.77
CA LEU A 189 5.20 -17.53 15.59
C LEU A 189 5.48 -18.33 14.31
N SER A 190 5.15 -19.61 14.37
CA SER A 190 4.97 -20.43 13.18
C SER A 190 3.53 -20.29 12.66
N GLU A 191 3.29 -20.71 11.42
CA GLU A 191 1.95 -20.71 10.83
C GLU A 191 0.94 -21.48 11.70
N GLY A 192 -0.18 -20.84 12.01
CA GLY A 192 -1.25 -21.41 12.85
C GLY A 192 -1.00 -21.31 14.37
N GLU A 193 0.10 -20.72 14.81
CA GLU A 193 0.35 -20.45 16.22
C GLU A 193 -0.30 -19.15 16.68
N VAL A 194 -0.64 -19.10 17.96
CA VAL A 194 -1.21 -17.92 18.64
C VAL A 194 -0.21 -17.43 19.68
N SER A 195 0.01 -16.11 19.72
CA SER A 195 0.89 -15.49 20.72
C SER A 195 0.26 -15.44 22.11
N GLU A 196 1.08 -15.21 23.12
CA GLU A 196 0.62 -14.65 24.38
C GLU A 196 0.11 -13.21 24.18
N VAL A 197 -0.49 -12.62 25.22
CA VAL A 197 -0.92 -11.21 25.19
C VAL A 197 0.28 -10.29 25.01
N VAL A 198 0.19 -9.41 24.02
CA VAL A 198 1.21 -8.40 23.67
C VAL A 198 0.71 -7.03 24.16
N GLU A 199 1.57 -6.27 24.88
CA GLU A 199 1.23 -4.95 25.45
C GLU A 199 2.07 -3.82 24.83
#